data_4a5e84ecb8eb4e015b80b7b3b702900d
#
_entry.id   4a5e84ecb8eb4e015b80b7b3b702900d
#
_cell.length_a   1.000
_cell.length_b   1.000
_cell.length_c   1.000
_cell.angle_alpha   90.00
_cell.angle_beta   90.00
_cell.angle_gamma   90.00
#
_symmetry.space_group_name_H-M   'P 1'
#
loop_
_entity.id
_entity.type
_entity.pdbx_description
1 polymer ?
#
loop_
_entity_poly.entity_id
_entity_poly.type
_entity_poly.pdbx_seq_one_letter_code
_entity_poly.pdbx_strand_id
1 'polypeptide(L)'
;MRRDGEYYEIRDKSLVTKYKMNIGTIVEAEMLRLRVGNKYLGNIEEWFISGLSAGDTFIFGGKRLMFEKVIGNIAYAKITALEHQKIPSFKGGNLPLSTHLSRTVRKIFSKRLDAVDLPDSLKKWSELQTKFSSFPKENEFLVETFKRKNGKQEKYYMEVHPFEGRNTHQTLGFLILRRIKKLGVQPFGFVANDYSILFSFSKEIEDLSLIHI
;
A
#
# COMPACT_ATOMS: atom_id res chain seq x y z
N MET A 1 23.11 10.92 -4.97
CA MET A 1 23.96 9.94 -5.70
C MET A 1 24.65 10.64 -6.84
N ARG A 2 25.94 10.34 -7.07
CA ARG A 2 26.70 10.75 -8.26
C ARG A 2 26.98 9.47 -9.06
N ARG A 3 26.84 9.52 -10.37
CA ARG A 3 27.24 8.43 -11.26
C ARG A 3 28.73 8.61 -11.60
N ASP A 4 29.52 7.56 -11.37
CA ASP A 4 30.94 7.50 -11.77
C ASP A 4 31.12 6.23 -12.62
N GLY A 5 31.12 6.42 -13.94
CA GLY A 5 31.13 5.31 -14.90
C GLY A 5 29.89 4.41 -14.77
N GLU A 6 30.10 3.15 -14.47
CA GLU A 6 29.06 2.14 -14.23
C GLU A 6 28.57 2.09 -12.77
N TYR A 7 29.21 2.82 -11.86
CA TYR A 7 28.91 2.79 -10.43
C TYR A 7 28.22 4.07 -9.97
N TYR A 8 27.47 3.95 -8.86
CA TYR A 8 26.83 5.07 -8.18
C TYR A 8 27.50 5.31 -6.84
N GLU A 9 28.02 6.52 -6.62
CA GLU A 9 28.59 6.93 -5.34
C GLU A 9 27.56 7.65 -4.45
N ILE A 10 27.62 7.33 -3.16
CA ILE A 10 26.84 8.06 -2.14
C ILE A 10 27.65 9.24 -1.67
N ARG A 11 27.18 10.47 -1.96
CA ARG A 11 27.85 11.71 -1.52
C ARG A 11 27.79 11.96 -0.02
N ASP A 12 26.69 11.55 0.60
CA ASP A 12 26.45 11.84 2.02
C ASP A 12 27.00 10.69 2.88
N LYS A 13 28.09 11.00 3.61
CA LYS A 13 28.71 10.06 4.52
C LYS A 13 27.77 9.61 5.65
N SER A 14 26.79 10.43 6.02
CA SER A 14 25.79 10.07 7.04
C SER A 14 24.90 8.90 6.57
N LEU A 15 24.56 8.85 5.29
CA LEU A 15 23.82 7.72 4.68
C LEU A 15 24.64 6.45 4.70
N VAL A 16 25.96 6.52 4.44
CA VAL A 16 26.86 5.36 4.53
C VAL A 16 26.91 4.81 5.96
N THR A 17 26.99 5.70 6.93
CA THR A 17 27.00 5.32 8.35
C THR A 17 25.68 4.66 8.75
N LYS A 18 24.55 5.26 8.40
CA LYS A 18 23.22 4.68 8.64
C LYS A 18 23.07 3.30 7.99
N TYR A 19 23.51 3.16 6.75
CA TYR A 19 23.49 1.86 6.04
C TYR A 19 24.32 0.80 6.76
N LYS A 20 25.55 1.14 7.17
CA LYS A 20 26.44 0.21 7.90
C LYS A 20 25.88 -0.19 9.26
N MET A 21 25.20 0.72 9.95
CA MET A 21 24.56 0.45 11.25
C MET A 21 23.34 -0.46 11.13
N ASN A 22 22.68 -0.51 9.98
CA ASN A 22 21.47 -1.29 9.74
C ASN A 22 21.70 -2.55 8.91
N ILE A 23 22.94 -2.82 8.48
CA ILE A 23 23.26 -3.98 7.66
C ILE A 23 23.08 -5.28 8.49
N GLY A 24 22.27 -6.20 7.98
CA GLY A 24 22.00 -7.46 8.66
C GLY A 24 21.03 -7.37 9.85
N THR A 25 20.44 -6.19 10.11
CA THR A 25 19.46 -5.99 11.18
C THR A 25 18.06 -5.97 10.59
N ILE A 26 17.12 -6.67 11.20
CA ILE A 26 15.68 -6.47 10.95
C ILE A 26 15.32 -5.16 11.61
N VAL A 27 15.07 -4.12 10.81
CA VAL A 27 14.70 -2.80 11.32
C VAL A 27 13.18 -2.75 11.45
N GLU A 28 12.69 -2.32 12.59
CA GLU A 28 11.29 -1.98 12.76
C GLU A 28 10.89 -0.81 11.82
N ALA A 29 9.59 -0.69 11.53
CA ALA A 29 9.08 0.45 10.78
C ALA A 29 9.55 1.76 11.43
N GLU A 30 10.01 2.69 10.62
CA GLU A 30 10.49 3.99 11.11
C GLU A 30 9.34 4.73 11.81
N MET A 31 9.59 5.08 13.08
CA MET A 31 8.60 5.70 13.96
C MET A 31 9.03 7.13 14.28
N LEU A 32 8.11 8.07 14.12
CA LEU A 32 8.26 9.45 14.57
C LEU A 32 7.63 9.65 15.94
N ARG A 33 8.23 10.48 16.75
CA ARG A 33 7.66 10.92 18.02
C ARG A 33 6.61 11.99 17.79
N LEU A 34 5.35 11.72 18.11
CA LEU A 34 4.27 12.69 17.94
C LEU A 34 4.19 13.63 19.15
N ARG A 35 4.26 14.93 18.89
CA ARG A 35 4.14 15.99 19.90
C ARG A 35 2.98 16.94 19.59
N VAL A 36 2.31 17.35 20.67
CA VAL A 36 1.30 18.42 20.65
C VAL A 36 1.74 19.48 21.66
N GLY A 37 2.19 20.62 21.16
CA GLY A 37 2.89 21.60 21.99
C GLY A 37 4.11 20.97 22.67
N ASN A 38 4.16 21.05 23.99
CA ASN A 38 5.25 20.46 24.79
C ASN A 38 4.96 18.99 25.21
N LYS A 39 3.79 18.44 24.92
CA LYS A 39 3.42 17.09 25.36
C LYS A 39 3.75 16.06 24.29
N TYR A 40 4.41 14.99 24.70
CA TYR A 40 4.57 13.77 23.91
C TYR A 40 3.30 12.93 23.99
N LEU A 41 2.76 12.51 22.86
CA LEU A 41 1.54 11.69 22.79
C LEU A 41 1.81 10.21 22.50
N GLY A 42 2.91 9.89 21.81
CA GLY A 42 3.24 8.53 21.42
C GLY A 42 4.08 8.49 20.16
N ASN A 43 4.31 7.28 19.64
CA ASN A 43 5.00 7.06 18.37
C ASN A 43 3.96 6.85 17.26
N ILE A 44 4.26 7.39 16.08
CA ILE A 44 3.44 7.25 14.87
C ILE A 44 4.34 6.84 13.71
N GLU A 45 3.86 5.98 12.83
CA GLU A 45 4.65 5.52 11.68
C GLU A 45 4.98 6.65 10.73
N GLU A 46 6.24 6.76 10.32
CA GLU A 46 6.74 7.82 9.43
C GLU A 46 6.01 7.83 8.09
N TRP A 47 5.72 6.65 7.54
CA TRP A 47 5.02 6.56 6.27
C TRP A 47 3.63 7.22 6.30
N PHE A 48 2.91 7.15 7.44
CA PHE A 48 1.61 7.81 7.59
C PHE A 48 1.79 9.33 7.58
N ILE A 49 2.75 9.83 8.33
CA ILE A 49 3.07 11.27 8.40
C ILE A 49 3.56 11.79 7.05
N SER A 50 4.36 11.01 6.31
CA SER A 50 4.85 11.37 4.97
C SER A 50 3.73 11.54 3.94
N GLY A 51 2.57 10.91 4.17
CA GLY A 51 1.37 11.10 3.36
C GLY A 51 0.49 12.29 3.75
N LEU A 52 0.90 13.09 4.75
CA LEU A 52 0.18 14.27 5.20
C LEU A 52 0.84 15.55 4.70
N SER A 53 -0.01 16.52 4.36
CA SER A 53 0.37 17.91 4.14
C SER A 53 0.11 18.73 5.39
N ALA A 54 0.85 19.83 5.59
CA ALA A 54 0.56 20.76 6.69
C ALA A 54 -0.88 21.27 6.61
N GLY A 55 -1.62 21.15 7.71
CA GLY A 55 -3.05 21.44 7.78
C GLY A 55 -3.96 20.20 7.67
N ASP A 56 -3.44 19.04 7.23
CA ASP A 56 -4.20 17.78 7.23
C ASP A 56 -4.55 17.36 8.66
N THR A 57 -5.73 16.78 8.84
CA THR A 57 -6.23 16.37 10.15
C THR A 57 -6.28 14.85 10.27
N PHE A 58 -5.97 14.36 11.46
CA PHE A 58 -5.96 12.93 11.77
C PHE A 58 -6.35 12.67 13.24
N ILE A 59 -6.71 11.42 13.54
CA ILE A 59 -7.03 10.99 14.90
C ILE A 59 -5.85 10.19 15.46
N PHE A 60 -5.41 10.55 16.66
CA PHE A 60 -4.40 9.78 17.40
C PHE A 60 -4.66 9.82 18.90
N GLY A 61 -4.65 8.65 19.56
CA GLY A 61 -4.93 8.54 20.99
C GLY A 61 -6.27 9.12 21.41
N GLY A 62 -7.31 8.98 20.57
CA GLY A 62 -8.64 9.54 20.80
C GLY A 62 -8.74 11.06 20.64
N LYS A 63 -7.68 11.72 20.16
CA LYS A 63 -7.66 13.18 19.93
C LYS A 63 -7.65 13.50 18.44
N ARG A 64 -8.36 14.56 18.08
CA ARG A 64 -8.34 15.14 16.75
C ARG A 64 -7.15 16.09 16.64
N LEU A 65 -6.25 15.80 15.73
CA LEU A 65 -5.00 16.53 15.54
C LEU A 65 -4.91 17.08 14.14
N MET A 66 -4.26 18.24 14.00
CA MET A 66 -3.87 18.83 12.72
C MET A 66 -2.35 18.75 12.61
N PHE A 67 -1.86 18.19 11.53
CA PHE A 67 -0.43 18.07 11.24
C PHE A 67 0.17 19.44 10.92
N GLU A 68 1.33 19.76 11.50
CA GLU A 68 2.02 21.01 11.26
C GLU A 68 3.33 20.80 10.47
N LYS A 69 4.23 19.99 11.00
CA LYS A 69 5.56 19.76 10.39
C LYS A 69 6.28 18.58 11.03
N VAL A 70 7.36 18.13 10.38
CA VAL A 70 8.36 17.21 10.96
C VAL A 70 9.68 17.94 11.14
N ILE A 71 10.29 17.79 12.31
CA ILE A 71 11.65 18.26 12.58
C ILE A 71 12.45 17.10 13.17
N GLY A 72 13.47 16.64 12.44
CA GLY A 72 14.24 15.46 12.82
C GLY A 72 13.33 14.24 12.96
N ASN A 73 13.29 13.63 14.14
CA ASN A 73 12.46 12.46 14.45
C ASN A 73 11.16 12.83 15.21
N ILE A 74 10.68 14.07 15.06
CA ILE A 74 9.49 14.56 15.78
C ILE A 74 8.47 15.10 14.78
N ALA A 75 7.25 14.53 14.81
CA ALA A 75 6.07 15.07 14.14
C ALA A 75 5.34 16.02 15.10
N TYR A 76 5.11 17.24 14.67
CA TYR A 76 4.38 18.27 15.42
C TYR A 76 2.95 18.36 14.93
N ALA A 77 2.03 18.41 15.86
CA ALA A 77 0.61 18.59 15.57
C ALA A 77 -0.04 19.46 16.65
N LYS A 78 -1.22 19.98 16.36
CA LYS A 78 -2.07 20.71 17.32
C LYS A 78 -3.46 20.10 17.40
N ILE A 79 -4.14 20.29 18.53
CA ILE A 79 -5.53 19.86 18.71
C ILE A 79 -6.41 20.70 17.78
N THR A 80 -7.37 20.06 17.12
CA THR A 80 -8.32 20.71 16.22
C THR A 80 -9.74 20.20 16.44
N ALA A 81 -10.72 21.02 16.09
CA ALA A 81 -12.15 20.67 16.08
C ALA A 81 -12.66 20.29 14.68
N LEU A 82 -11.82 20.36 13.63
CA LEU A 82 -12.20 20.06 12.25
C LEU A 82 -12.68 18.60 12.11
N GLU A 83 -13.67 18.36 11.26
CA GLU A 83 -14.36 17.06 11.17
C GLU A 83 -13.76 16.07 10.19
N HIS A 84 -13.03 16.52 9.17
CA HIS A 84 -12.41 15.63 8.18
C HIS A 84 -11.06 15.10 8.66
N GLN A 85 -11.03 13.86 9.10
CA GLN A 85 -9.82 13.28 9.68
C GLN A 85 -9.39 11.99 8.98
N LYS A 86 -8.09 11.87 8.75
CA LYS A 86 -7.45 10.61 8.37
C LYS A 86 -7.22 9.77 9.63
N ILE A 87 -7.42 8.48 9.55
CA ILE A 87 -7.14 7.55 10.65
C ILE A 87 -5.78 6.91 10.37
N PRO A 88 -4.79 7.03 11.28
CA PRO A 88 -3.53 6.32 11.14
C PRO A 88 -3.78 4.82 11.06
N SER A 89 -3.24 4.17 10.07
CA SER A 89 -3.17 2.72 10.02
C SER A 89 -1.73 2.30 10.29
N PHE A 90 -1.54 1.44 11.26
CA PHE A 90 -0.24 0.85 11.54
C PHE A 90 -0.05 -0.34 10.61
N LYS A 91 0.96 -0.26 9.75
CA LYS A 91 1.27 -1.37 8.83
C LYS A 91 2.01 -2.52 9.52
N GLY A 92 2.54 -2.26 10.71
CA GLY A 92 3.39 -3.21 11.43
C GLY A 92 4.68 -3.51 10.66
N GLY A 93 5.42 -4.51 11.10
CA GLY A 93 6.60 -5.02 10.39
C GLY A 93 6.21 -5.70 9.09
N ASN A 94 5.95 -4.92 8.06
CA ASN A 94 5.48 -5.38 6.75
C ASN A 94 6.63 -5.93 5.91
N LEU A 95 7.23 -7.03 6.34
CA LEU A 95 8.07 -7.80 5.44
C LEU A 95 7.20 -8.29 4.27
N PRO A 96 7.57 -7.95 3.02
CA PRO A 96 6.82 -8.45 1.87
C PRO A 96 6.91 -9.97 1.82
N LEU A 97 5.81 -10.63 1.51
CA LEU A 97 5.84 -12.07 1.28
C LEU A 97 6.75 -12.39 0.10
N SER A 98 7.49 -13.48 0.21
CA SER A 98 8.23 -13.98 -0.94
C SER A 98 7.25 -14.38 -2.05
N THR A 99 7.70 -14.29 -3.30
CA THR A 99 6.93 -14.76 -4.46
C THR A 99 6.50 -16.22 -4.30
N HIS A 100 7.36 -17.07 -3.71
CA HIS A 100 7.02 -18.46 -3.44
C HIS A 100 5.82 -18.60 -2.49
N LEU A 101 5.81 -17.84 -1.40
CA LEU A 101 4.72 -17.88 -0.42
C LEU A 101 3.42 -17.32 -1.02
N SER A 102 3.49 -16.21 -1.75
CA SER A 102 2.32 -15.64 -2.44
C SER A 102 1.72 -16.60 -3.47
N ARG A 103 2.55 -17.27 -4.25
CA ARG A 103 2.11 -18.32 -5.18
C ARG A 103 1.51 -19.53 -4.47
N THR A 104 2.03 -19.91 -3.31
CA THR A 104 1.46 -20.99 -2.50
C THR A 104 0.05 -20.65 -2.04
N VAL A 105 -0.17 -19.43 -1.59
CA VAL A 105 -1.51 -18.93 -1.24
C VAL A 105 -2.45 -19.02 -2.46
N ARG A 106 -2.01 -18.58 -3.64
CA ARG A 106 -2.79 -18.71 -4.88
C ARG A 106 -3.15 -20.18 -5.19
N LYS A 107 -2.19 -21.11 -5.05
CA LYS A 107 -2.44 -22.55 -5.23
C LYS A 107 -3.49 -23.08 -4.27
N ILE A 108 -3.48 -22.65 -3.03
CA ILE A 108 -4.49 -23.04 -2.03
C ILE A 108 -5.87 -22.56 -2.48
N PHE A 109 -6.01 -21.33 -2.90
CA PHE A 109 -7.29 -20.78 -3.37
C PHE A 109 -7.76 -21.35 -4.70
N SER A 110 -6.85 -21.72 -5.61
CA SER A 110 -7.18 -22.33 -6.90
C SER A 110 -7.65 -23.79 -6.78
N LYS A 111 -7.14 -24.50 -5.79
CA LYS A 111 -7.55 -25.88 -5.48
C LYS A 111 -8.70 -25.81 -4.50
N ARG A 112 -9.94 -25.83 -4.94
CA ARG A 112 -11.11 -25.88 -4.06
C ARG A 112 -10.74 -26.06 -2.59
N LEU A 113 -10.98 -25.07 -1.75
CA LEU A 113 -10.58 -25.00 -0.33
C LEU A 113 -11.02 -26.21 0.51
N ASP A 114 -11.95 -27.01 0.00
CA ASP A 114 -12.42 -28.27 0.60
C ASP A 114 -11.32 -29.35 0.68
N ALA A 115 -10.29 -29.26 -0.16
CA ALA A 115 -9.20 -30.23 -0.22
C ALA A 115 -8.02 -29.91 0.73
N VAL A 116 -8.08 -28.80 1.46
CA VAL A 116 -7.03 -28.35 2.37
C VAL A 116 -7.61 -28.23 3.77
N ASP A 117 -6.91 -28.73 4.76
CA ASP A 117 -7.30 -28.55 6.16
C ASP A 117 -7.03 -27.11 6.61
N LEU A 118 -8.04 -26.27 6.41
CA LEU A 118 -8.01 -24.85 6.73
C LEU A 118 -8.86 -24.56 7.97
N PRO A 119 -8.49 -23.54 8.76
CA PRO A 119 -9.33 -23.06 9.85
C PRO A 119 -10.75 -22.69 9.38
N ASP A 120 -11.75 -22.96 10.19
CA ASP A 120 -13.17 -22.73 9.85
C ASP A 120 -13.47 -21.26 9.50
N SER A 121 -12.77 -20.32 10.14
CA SER A 121 -12.87 -18.90 9.82
C SER A 121 -12.46 -18.60 8.38
N LEU A 122 -11.44 -19.29 7.88
CA LEU A 122 -10.95 -19.11 6.52
C LEU A 122 -11.88 -19.79 5.50
N LYS A 123 -12.45 -20.95 5.84
CA LYS A 123 -13.47 -21.63 5.02
C LYS A 123 -14.68 -20.72 4.83
N LYS A 124 -15.25 -20.19 5.92
CA LYS A 124 -16.40 -19.26 5.86
C LYS A 124 -16.11 -18.00 5.05
N TRP A 125 -14.91 -17.42 5.21
CA TRP A 125 -14.51 -16.27 4.42
C TRP A 125 -14.42 -16.60 2.93
N SER A 126 -13.88 -17.76 2.59
CA SER A 126 -13.74 -18.23 1.23
C SER A 126 -15.10 -18.50 0.56
N GLU A 127 -16.05 -19.11 1.26
CA GLU A 127 -17.42 -19.29 0.79
C GLU A 127 -18.07 -17.94 0.48
N LEU A 128 -17.87 -16.96 1.36
CA LEU A 128 -18.36 -15.60 1.16
C LEU A 128 -17.73 -14.94 -0.07
N GLN A 129 -16.41 -15.08 -0.24
CA GLN A 129 -15.68 -14.56 -1.39
C GLN A 129 -16.19 -15.17 -2.69
N THR A 130 -16.35 -16.49 -2.74
CA THR A 130 -16.85 -17.21 -3.93
C THR A 130 -18.28 -16.82 -4.31
N LYS A 131 -19.08 -16.35 -3.33
CA LYS A 131 -20.45 -15.89 -3.58
C LYS A 131 -20.48 -14.52 -4.32
N PHE A 132 -19.50 -13.65 -4.10
CA PHE A 132 -19.49 -12.30 -4.62
C PHE A 132 -18.41 -12.05 -5.70
N SER A 133 -17.41 -12.92 -5.79
CA SER A 133 -16.31 -12.82 -6.74
C SER A 133 -15.79 -14.21 -7.12
N SER A 134 -14.65 -14.28 -7.79
CA SER A 134 -13.98 -15.52 -8.17
C SER A 134 -12.58 -15.58 -7.56
N PHE A 135 -12.05 -16.80 -7.45
CA PHE A 135 -10.61 -16.97 -7.22
C PHE A 135 -9.90 -17.29 -8.54
N PRO A 136 -8.74 -16.66 -8.81
CA PRO A 136 -7.98 -16.97 -10.01
C PRO A 136 -7.46 -18.41 -9.94
N LYS A 137 -7.53 -19.14 -11.04
CA LYS A 137 -6.84 -20.42 -11.17
C LYS A 137 -5.34 -20.23 -11.19
N GLU A 138 -4.57 -21.32 -11.03
CA GLU A 138 -3.12 -21.24 -10.87
C GLU A 138 -2.41 -20.48 -11.99
N ASN A 139 -2.92 -20.55 -13.22
CA ASN A 139 -2.36 -19.90 -14.41
C ASN A 139 -3.23 -18.78 -14.99
N GLU A 140 -4.16 -18.24 -14.19
CA GLU A 140 -5.06 -17.17 -14.63
C GLU A 140 -4.76 -15.87 -13.90
N PHE A 141 -4.91 -14.75 -14.58
CA PHE A 141 -4.98 -13.43 -13.98
C PHE A 141 -6.45 -13.06 -13.77
N LEU A 142 -6.83 -12.83 -12.53
CA LEU A 142 -8.12 -12.23 -12.23
C LEU A 142 -7.98 -10.71 -12.26
N VAL A 143 -8.83 -10.05 -13.05
CA VAL A 143 -8.97 -8.60 -13.09
C VAL A 143 -10.41 -8.27 -12.77
N GLU A 144 -10.64 -7.47 -11.76
CA GLU A 144 -11.95 -7.00 -11.36
C GLU A 144 -12.06 -5.50 -11.55
N THR A 145 -13.15 -5.04 -12.13
CA THR A 145 -13.47 -3.62 -12.23
C THR A 145 -14.73 -3.31 -11.47
N PHE A 146 -14.71 -2.23 -10.71
CA PHE A 146 -15.87 -1.79 -9.96
C PHE A 146 -15.86 -0.28 -9.78
N LYS A 147 -17.04 0.27 -9.50
CA LYS A 147 -17.21 1.68 -9.21
C LYS A 147 -17.71 1.89 -7.79
N ARG A 148 -17.30 2.98 -7.19
CA ARG A 148 -17.72 3.38 -5.85
C ARG A 148 -18.11 4.84 -5.84
N LYS A 149 -19.27 5.14 -5.29
CA LYS A 149 -19.72 6.51 -5.02
C LYS A 149 -19.20 6.96 -3.67
N ASN A 150 -18.55 8.12 -3.64
CA ASN A 150 -18.18 8.80 -2.40
C ASN A 150 -18.77 10.20 -2.44
N GLY A 151 -19.94 10.38 -1.82
CA GLY A 151 -20.75 11.59 -1.94
C GLY A 151 -21.22 11.81 -3.37
N LYS A 152 -20.87 12.97 -3.97
CA LYS A 152 -21.24 13.33 -5.36
C LYS A 152 -20.23 12.83 -6.40
N GLN A 153 -19.08 12.29 -5.99
CA GLN A 153 -18.05 11.83 -6.91
C GLN A 153 -18.09 10.31 -7.08
N GLU A 154 -18.10 9.88 -8.32
CA GLU A 154 -17.96 8.49 -8.71
C GLU A 154 -16.47 8.22 -9.02
N LYS A 155 -15.91 7.15 -8.43
CA LYS A 155 -14.55 6.68 -8.69
C LYS A 155 -14.60 5.27 -9.25
N TYR A 156 -13.72 5.01 -10.19
CA TYR A 156 -13.59 3.72 -10.84
C TYR A 156 -12.32 3.04 -10.37
N TYR A 157 -12.40 1.74 -10.19
CA TYR A 157 -11.32 0.92 -9.68
C TYR A 157 -11.09 -0.28 -10.59
N MET A 158 -9.85 -0.69 -10.69
CA MET A 158 -9.42 -1.93 -11.29
C MET A 158 -8.48 -2.62 -10.33
N GLU A 159 -8.81 -3.84 -9.94
CA GLU A 159 -7.97 -4.68 -9.10
C GLU A 159 -7.44 -5.86 -9.90
N VAL A 160 -6.14 -6.07 -9.87
CA VAL A 160 -5.44 -7.16 -10.55
C VAL A 160 -4.83 -8.06 -9.49
N HIS A 161 -5.01 -9.38 -9.60
CA HIS A 161 -4.58 -10.36 -8.60
C HIS A 161 -3.47 -11.28 -9.13
N PRO A 162 -2.20 -10.82 -9.19
CA PRO A 162 -1.10 -11.64 -9.72
C PRO A 162 -0.55 -12.65 -8.71
N PHE A 163 -0.65 -12.42 -7.41
CA PHE A 163 -0.09 -13.25 -6.33
C PHE A 163 1.43 -13.46 -6.44
N GLU A 164 2.19 -12.43 -6.80
CA GLU A 164 3.64 -12.50 -7.00
C GLU A 164 4.45 -11.79 -5.91
N GLY A 165 3.78 -11.31 -4.85
CA GLY A 165 4.38 -10.56 -3.76
C GLY A 165 4.48 -9.06 -4.04
N ARG A 166 4.49 -8.27 -2.96
CA ARG A 166 4.38 -6.81 -3.01
C ARG A 166 5.45 -6.13 -3.87
N ASN A 167 6.69 -6.56 -3.80
CA ASN A 167 7.79 -5.94 -4.55
C ASN A 167 7.58 -6.09 -6.06
N THR A 168 7.16 -7.27 -6.51
CA THR A 168 6.80 -7.52 -7.91
C THR A 168 5.58 -6.69 -8.29
N HIS A 169 4.56 -6.64 -7.41
CA HIS A 169 3.34 -5.87 -7.65
C HIS A 169 3.60 -4.37 -7.75
N GLN A 170 4.51 -3.80 -6.97
CA GLN A 170 4.89 -2.39 -7.12
C GLN A 170 5.50 -2.12 -8.49
N THR A 171 6.42 -2.95 -8.93
CA THR A 171 7.04 -2.81 -10.27
C THR A 171 6.00 -2.95 -11.37
N LEU A 172 5.19 -3.99 -11.31
CA LEU A 172 4.11 -4.24 -12.26
C LEU A 172 3.08 -3.10 -12.27
N GLY A 173 2.73 -2.58 -11.09
CA GLY A 173 1.83 -1.46 -10.93
C GLY A 173 2.33 -0.20 -11.66
N PHE A 174 3.61 0.13 -11.56
CA PHE A 174 4.19 1.24 -12.31
C PHE A 174 4.17 1.00 -13.83
N LEU A 175 4.43 -0.22 -14.29
CA LEU A 175 4.41 -0.56 -15.71
C LEU A 175 2.99 -0.44 -16.29
N ILE A 176 2.00 -1.00 -15.60
CA ILE A 176 0.58 -0.91 -15.98
C ILE A 176 0.13 0.56 -15.97
N LEU A 177 0.45 1.31 -14.91
CA LEU A 177 0.11 2.73 -14.80
C LEU A 177 0.67 3.54 -15.99
N ARG A 178 1.92 3.28 -16.37
CA ARG A 178 2.56 3.93 -17.52
C ARG A 178 1.84 3.59 -18.85
N ARG A 179 1.40 2.35 -19.02
CA ARG A 179 0.64 1.93 -20.21
C ARG A 179 -0.73 2.61 -20.26
N ILE A 180 -1.48 2.55 -19.18
CA ILE A 180 -2.81 3.17 -19.07
C ILE A 180 -2.74 4.68 -19.39
N LYS A 181 -1.72 5.38 -18.88
CA LYS A 181 -1.49 6.79 -19.23
C LYS A 181 -1.27 7.01 -20.72
N LYS A 182 -0.55 6.12 -21.41
CA LYS A 182 -0.35 6.22 -22.87
C LYS A 182 -1.65 6.03 -23.66
N LEU A 183 -2.63 5.36 -23.11
CA LEU A 183 -3.97 5.16 -23.69
C LEU A 183 -4.92 6.35 -23.41
N GLY A 184 -4.41 7.44 -22.84
CA GLY A 184 -5.21 8.64 -22.56
C GLY A 184 -6.06 8.56 -21.28
N VAL A 185 -6.00 7.46 -20.54
CA VAL A 185 -6.67 7.33 -19.24
C VAL A 185 -5.78 7.92 -18.14
N GLN A 186 -6.35 8.79 -17.32
CA GLN A 186 -5.63 9.41 -16.20
C GLN A 186 -5.93 8.65 -14.90
N PRO A 187 -5.00 7.81 -14.42
CA PRO A 187 -5.11 7.17 -13.12
C PRO A 187 -4.75 8.17 -12.00
N PHE A 188 -5.44 8.09 -10.87
CA PHE A 188 -5.03 8.81 -9.66
C PHE A 188 -3.79 8.17 -9.03
N GLY A 189 -3.66 6.84 -9.14
CA GLY A 189 -2.56 6.09 -8.59
C GLY A 189 -2.90 4.60 -8.44
N PHE A 190 -2.01 3.89 -7.75
CA PHE A 190 -2.25 2.50 -7.37
C PHE A 190 -1.74 2.21 -5.96
N VAL A 191 -2.27 1.15 -5.36
CA VAL A 191 -1.80 0.55 -4.11
C VAL A 191 -1.54 -0.93 -4.37
N ALA A 192 -0.44 -1.45 -3.84
CA ALA A 192 -0.09 -2.85 -3.97
C ALA A 192 0.07 -3.52 -2.59
N ASN A 193 -0.46 -4.72 -2.45
CA ASN A 193 -0.19 -5.64 -1.36
C ASN A 193 0.51 -6.90 -1.90
N ASP A 194 0.61 -7.94 -1.08
CA ASP A 194 1.31 -9.17 -1.48
C ASP A 194 0.49 -10.05 -2.46
N TYR A 195 -0.80 -9.76 -2.66
CA TYR A 195 -1.73 -10.56 -3.44
C TYR A 195 -2.31 -9.83 -4.65
N SER A 196 -2.49 -8.51 -4.55
CA SER A 196 -3.18 -7.71 -5.56
C SER A 196 -2.59 -6.31 -5.73
N ILE A 197 -3.02 -5.67 -6.83
CA ILE A 197 -2.73 -4.28 -7.17
C ILE A 197 -4.05 -3.59 -7.47
N LEU A 198 -4.39 -2.56 -6.70
CA LEU A 198 -5.60 -1.77 -6.91
C LEU A 198 -5.26 -0.43 -7.56
N PHE A 199 -5.84 -0.16 -8.72
CA PHE A 199 -5.75 1.12 -9.42
C PHE A 199 -7.03 1.93 -9.22
N SER A 200 -6.90 3.25 -9.23
CA SER A 200 -8.04 4.16 -9.15
C SER A 200 -8.03 5.18 -10.29
N PHE A 201 -9.22 5.48 -10.84
CA PHE A 201 -9.41 6.31 -12.02
C PHE A 201 -10.54 7.31 -11.86
N SER A 202 -10.50 8.36 -12.68
CA SER A 202 -11.59 9.33 -12.79
C SER A 202 -12.70 8.89 -13.76
N LYS A 203 -12.40 7.96 -14.68
CA LYS A 203 -13.30 7.44 -15.72
C LYS A 203 -13.23 5.93 -15.76
N GLU A 204 -14.29 5.31 -16.26
CA GLU A 204 -14.36 3.87 -16.50
C GLU A 204 -13.35 3.45 -17.57
N ILE A 205 -12.76 2.27 -17.39
CA ILE A 205 -11.92 1.64 -18.42
C ILE A 205 -12.83 0.65 -19.16
N GLU A 206 -13.25 1.02 -20.35
CA GLU A 206 -14.18 0.21 -21.15
C GLU A 206 -13.48 -0.99 -21.82
N ASP A 207 -12.20 -0.85 -22.14
CA ASP A 207 -11.44 -1.88 -22.84
C ASP A 207 -10.21 -2.33 -22.06
N LEU A 208 -10.30 -3.51 -21.45
CA LEU A 208 -9.20 -4.15 -20.73
C LEU A 208 -8.22 -4.90 -21.64
N SER A 209 -8.57 -5.14 -22.93
CA SER A 209 -7.67 -5.81 -23.88
C SER A 209 -6.39 -5.04 -24.13
N LEU A 210 -6.42 -3.75 -23.85
CA LEU A 210 -5.29 -2.83 -23.96
C LEU A 210 -4.24 -3.00 -22.85
N ILE A 211 -4.52 -3.81 -21.81
CA ILE A 211 -3.63 -4.08 -20.69
C ILE A 211 -2.81 -5.37 -20.91
N HIS A 212 -2.81 -5.94 -22.09
CA HIS A 212 -1.95 -7.08 -22.41
C HIS A 212 -0.48 -6.73 -22.14
N ILE A 213 0.08 -7.46 -21.18
CA ILE A 213 1.48 -7.36 -20.73
C ILE A 213 2.31 -8.32 -21.58
#